data_841980568159d0bd188ab4347d633fd5
#
_entry.id   841980568159d0bd188ab4347d633fd5
#
_cell.length_a   1.000
_cell.length_b   1.000
_cell.length_c   1.000
_cell.angle_alpha   90.00
_cell.angle_beta   90.00
_cell.angle_gamma   90.00
#
_symmetry.space_group_name_H-M   'P 1'
#
loop_
_entity.id
_entity.type
_entity.pdbx_description
1 polymer ?
#
loop_
_entity_poly.entity_id
_entity_poly.type
_entity_poly.pdbx_seq_one_letter_code
_entity_poly.pdbx_strand_id
1 'polypeptide(L)'
;MGKTGKSNKNRLQVRRVVDVPLREVSGICLRRGRNGQMFLIAVGDRVAKIAWFSQPRSDGGRIDWHTSNIAKLSGSMLPKRDSQIEAVCADGLGRVLLLQETPPRVELIDPKALKVVASIDLAVEGRGEIAQAWSDPKGSRGEGAVLLPGGHLLVAKEKKPATLN
;
A
#
# COMPACT_ATOMS: atom_id res chain seq x y z
N MET A 1 40.53 34.35 10.32
CA MET A 1 40.02 33.53 9.21
C MET A 1 38.86 32.69 9.70
N GLY A 2 37.66 33.19 9.51
CA GLY A 2 36.41 32.49 9.91
C GLY A 2 36.03 31.43 8.87
N LYS A 3 35.99 30.17 9.30
CA LYS A 3 35.40 29.10 8.49
C LYS A 3 33.87 29.28 8.49
N THR A 4 33.32 29.82 7.39
CA THR A 4 31.88 29.81 7.14
C THR A 4 31.44 28.37 6.94
N GLY A 5 30.80 27.82 7.94
CA GLY A 5 30.16 26.52 7.85
C GLY A 5 29.12 26.54 6.73
N LYS A 6 29.35 25.77 5.66
CA LYS A 6 28.35 25.54 4.63
C LYS A 6 27.12 24.87 5.28
N SER A 7 26.04 25.61 5.40
CA SER A 7 24.74 25.11 5.79
C SER A 7 24.34 24.01 4.81
N ASN A 8 24.22 22.80 5.29
CA ASN A 8 23.80 21.63 4.50
C ASN A 8 22.27 21.73 4.27
N LYS A 9 21.85 22.57 3.33
CA LYS A 9 20.44 22.91 3.03
C LYS A 9 19.60 21.73 2.53
N ASN A 10 20.23 20.58 2.22
CA ASN A 10 19.57 19.42 1.60
C ASN A 10 19.41 18.22 2.53
N ARG A 11 19.46 18.41 3.83
CA ARG A 11 19.30 17.32 4.78
C ARG A 11 17.81 17.14 5.12
N LEU A 12 17.27 15.96 4.84
CA LEU A 12 15.95 15.56 5.33
C LEU A 12 15.99 15.46 6.86
N GLN A 13 14.96 15.99 7.49
CA GLN A 13 14.78 15.91 8.95
C GLN A 13 13.51 15.13 9.26
N VAL A 14 13.64 14.12 10.12
CA VAL A 14 12.47 13.45 10.68
C VAL A 14 11.84 14.38 11.71
N ARG A 15 10.65 14.87 11.39
CA ARG A 15 9.91 15.77 12.28
C ARG A 15 8.98 15.05 13.24
N ARG A 16 8.51 13.88 12.85
CA ARG A 16 7.58 13.09 13.66
C ARG A 16 7.71 11.61 13.35
N VAL A 17 7.62 10.81 14.39
CA VAL A 17 7.48 9.35 14.34
C VAL A 17 6.11 9.00 14.91
N VAL A 18 5.41 8.06 14.29
CA VAL A 18 4.06 7.66 14.67
C VAL A 18 3.96 6.15 14.65
N ASP A 19 3.46 5.59 15.74
CA ASP A 19 3.16 4.16 15.80
C ASP A 19 1.88 3.86 15.03
N VAL A 20 1.93 2.85 14.18
CA VAL A 20 0.78 2.34 13.41
C VAL A 20 0.21 1.12 14.13
N PRO A 21 -1.11 1.03 14.39
CA PRO A 21 -1.72 -0.08 15.14
C PRO A 21 -1.89 -1.35 14.28
N LEU A 22 -0.83 -1.71 13.54
CA LEU A 22 -0.74 -2.90 12.70
C LEU A 22 0.54 -3.65 13.01
N ARG A 23 0.50 -4.96 12.87
CA ARG A 23 1.71 -5.78 12.86
C ARG A 23 2.33 -5.75 11.47
N GLU A 24 3.66 -5.55 11.42
CA GLU A 24 4.44 -5.61 10.17
C GLU A 24 3.79 -4.78 9.06
N VAL A 25 3.92 -3.45 9.20
CA VAL A 25 3.42 -2.51 8.18
C VAL A 25 4.19 -2.74 6.89
N SER A 26 3.49 -3.15 5.85
CA SER A 26 4.04 -3.46 4.52
C SER A 26 3.75 -2.37 3.49
N GLY A 27 2.66 -1.63 3.67
CA GLY A 27 2.29 -0.58 2.72
C GLY A 27 1.68 0.64 3.38
N ILE A 28 1.94 1.80 2.76
CA ILE A 28 1.36 3.08 3.18
C ILE A 28 1.04 3.95 1.96
N CYS A 29 -0.10 4.64 1.97
CA CYS A 29 -0.44 5.60 0.93
C CYS A 29 -1.23 6.78 1.47
N LEU A 30 -1.29 7.83 0.65
CA LEU A 30 -2.18 8.97 0.86
C LEU A 30 -3.41 8.83 -0.04
N ARG A 31 -4.57 9.01 0.56
CA ARG A 31 -5.87 9.03 -0.14
C ARG A 31 -6.53 10.37 0.03
N ARG A 32 -7.00 10.95 -1.06
CA ARG A 32 -7.80 12.17 -1.03
C ARG A 32 -9.29 11.84 -0.89
N GLY A 33 -9.95 12.40 0.12
CA GLY A 33 -11.40 12.36 0.27
C GLY A 33 -12.10 13.35 -0.68
N ARG A 34 -13.41 13.21 -0.84
CA ARG A 34 -14.21 14.07 -1.74
C ARG A 34 -14.17 15.54 -1.38
N ASN A 35 -14.08 15.86 -0.09
CA ASN A 35 -13.97 17.23 0.43
C ASN A 35 -12.55 17.78 0.43
N GLY A 36 -11.60 17.10 -0.26
CA GLY A 36 -10.19 17.45 -0.29
C GLY A 36 -9.41 17.03 0.94
N GLN A 37 -10.03 16.43 1.95
CA GLN A 37 -9.35 15.92 3.14
C GLN A 37 -8.40 14.77 2.77
N MET A 38 -7.20 14.80 3.33
CA MET A 38 -6.21 13.75 3.14
C MET A 38 -6.31 12.70 4.24
N PHE A 39 -6.24 11.45 3.84
CA PHE A 39 -6.17 10.30 4.74
C PHE A 39 -4.84 9.59 4.52
N LEU A 40 -4.14 9.28 5.59
CA LEU A 40 -3.07 8.31 5.55
C LEU A 40 -3.66 6.93 5.77
N ILE A 41 -3.28 5.99 4.93
CA ILE A 41 -3.73 4.60 4.97
C ILE A 41 -2.51 3.72 5.11
N ALA A 42 -2.58 2.73 5.99
CA ALA A 42 -1.54 1.72 6.18
C ALA A 42 -2.14 0.31 6.17
N VAL A 43 -1.38 -0.65 5.69
CA VAL A 43 -1.70 -2.08 5.69
C VAL A 43 -0.53 -2.87 6.26
N GLY A 44 -0.80 -4.10 6.69
CA GLY A 44 0.23 -5.03 7.16
C GLY A 44 0.03 -6.42 6.56
N ASP A 45 1.13 -7.18 6.45
CA ASP A 45 1.16 -8.48 5.79
C ASP A 45 0.52 -9.61 6.63
N ARG A 46 0.67 -9.57 7.96
CA ARG A 46 0.22 -10.62 8.88
C ARG A 46 -1.27 -10.65 9.15
N VAL A 47 -1.97 -9.56 8.88
CA VAL A 47 -3.40 -9.45 9.20
C VAL A 47 -4.14 -8.68 8.11
N ALA A 48 -5.26 -9.20 7.67
CA ALA A 48 -6.14 -8.50 6.72
C ALA A 48 -6.81 -7.28 7.39
N LYS A 49 -6.01 -6.32 7.80
CA LYS A 49 -6.46 -5.07 8.42
C LYS A 49 -5.90 -3.87 7.68
N ILE A 50 -6.71 -2.85 7.62
CA ILE A 50 -6.35 -1.51 7.19
C ILE A 50 -6.44 -0.57 8.38
N ALA A 51 -5.47 0.29 8.53
CA ALA A 51 -5.49 1.39 9.48
C ALA A 51 -5.51 2.72 8.72
N TRP A 52 -6.26 3.69 9.19
CA TRP A 52 -6.27 5.01 8.59
C TRP A 52 -6.51 6.10 9.62
N PHE A 53 -6.06 7.29 9.30
CA PHE A 53 -6.46 8.50 10.00
C PHE A 53 -6.57 9.67 9.02
N SER A 54 -7.36 10.65 9.38
CA SER A 54 -7.39 11.91 8.65
C SER A 54 -6.19 12.76 9.06
N GLN A 55 -5.42 13.25 8.10
CA GLN A 55 -4.30 14.12 8.37
C GLN A 55 -4.79 15.40 9.08
N PRO A 56 -4.32 15.70 10.29
CA PRO A 56 -4.67 16.92 10.97
C PRO A 56 -4.16 18.13 10.17
N ARG A 57 -4.97 19.20 10.14
CA ARG A 57 -4.59 20.44 9.43
C ARG A 57 -3.51 21.25 10.15
N SER A 58 -3.19 20.91 11.40
CA SER A 58 -2.20 21.62 12.22
C SER A 58 -1.20 20.66 12.84
N ASP A 59 0.04 21.12 12.97
CA ASP A 59 1.13 20.39 13.62
C ASP A 59 0.82 20.16 15.12
N GLY A 60 0.84 18.92 15.55
CA GLY A 60 0.90 18.55 16.97
C GLY A 60 -0.33 17.83 17.55
N GLY A 61 -1.40 17.63 16.82
CA GLY A 61 -2.57 16.88 17.30
C GLY A 61 -2.26 15.38 17.52
N ARG A 62 -2.97 14.76 18.49
CA ARG A 62 -2.96 13.30 18.65
C ARG A 62 -3.46 12.66 17.37
N ILE A 63 -2.83 11.58 16.97
CA ILE A 63 -3.27 10.78 15.84
C ILE A 63 -4.18 9.68 16.37
N ASP A 64 -5.45 9.77 16.01
CA ASP A 64 -6.44 8.75 16.33
C ASP A 64 -6.61 7.84 15.11
N TRP A 65 -6.03 6.66 15.21
CA TRP A 65 -6.14 5.63 14.20
C TRP A 65 -7.49 4.94 14.24
N HIS A 66 -8.11 4.80 13.08
CA HIS A 66 -9.22 3.89 12.86
C HIS A 66 -8.69 2.61 12.23
N THR A 67 -9.27 1.47 12.57
CA THR A 67 -8.90 0.19 11.97
C THR A 67 -10.14 -0.56 11.47
N SER A 68 -9.99 -1.30 10.38
CA SER A 68 -11.04 -2.18 9.86
C SER A 68 -10.44 -3.51 9.41
N ASN A 69 -11.23 -4.58 9.59
CA ASN A 69 -10.85 -5.90 9.11
C ASN A 69 -11.35 -6.09 7.68
N ILE A 70 -10.42 -6.16 6.74
CA ILE A 70 -10.71 -6.24 5.30
C ILE A 70 -11.28 -7.62 4.94
N ALA A 71 -10.81 -8.69 5.57
CA ALA A 71 -11.32 -10.04 5.31
C ALA A 71 -12.81 -10.24 5.68
N LYS A 72 -13.40 -9.26 6.36
CA LYS A 72 -14.84 -9.25 6.68
C LYS A 72 -15.67 -8.44 5.69
N LEU A 73 -15.03 -7.74 4.77
CA LEU A 73 -15.76 -6.98 3.76
C LEU A 73 -16.46 -7.93 2.79
N SER A 74 -17.64 -7.55 2.35
CA SER A 74 -18.36 -8.28 1.31
C SER A 74 -17.53 -8.39 0.05
N GLY A 75 -17.36 -9.59 -0.48
CA GLY A 75 -16.57 -9.87 -1.68
C GLY A 75 -15.06 -10.01 -1.44
N SER A 76 -14.56 -9.84 -0.22
CA SER A 76 -13.12 -10.05 0.05
C SER A 76 -12.74 -11.53 -0.04
N MET A 77 -11.65 -11.79 -0.72
CA MET A 77 -11.00 -13.11 -0.81
C MET A 77 -9.77 -13.23 0.08
N LEU A 78 -9.45 -12.18 0.84
CA LEU A 78 -8.29 -12.17 1.74
C LEU A 78 -8.48 -13.13 2.91
N PRO A 79 -7.45 -13.91 3.28
CA PRO A 79 -7.47 -14.74 4.46
C PRO A 79 -7.47 -13.87 5.71
N LYS A 80 -8.04 -14.39 6.80
CA LYS A 80 -8.10 -13.66 8.09
C LYS A 80 -6.73 -13.52 8.76
N ARG A 81 -5.79 -14.42 8.46
CA ARG A 81 -4.42 -14.45 8.99
C ARG A 81 -3.45 -14.60 7.82
N ASP A 82 -2.24 -14.11 8.00
CA ASP A 82 -1.19 -14.15 6.98
C ASP A 82 -1.74 -13.69 5.62
N SER A 83 -2.26 -12.48 5.62
CA SER A 83 -2.97 -11.92 4.46
C SER A 83 -2.05 -11.65 3.29
N GLN A 84 -0.73 -11.54 3.54
CA GLN A 84 0.28 -11.29 2.52
C GLN A 84 -0.04 -10.02 1.70
N ILE A 85 -0.57 -9.00 2.38
CA ILE A 85 -0.80 -7.70 1.75
C ILE A 85 0.50 -6.93 1.81
N GLU A 86 1.10 -6.65 0.65
CA GLU A 86 2.42 -6.03 0.56
C GLU A 86 2.36 -4.56 0.13
N ALA A 87 1.27 -4.14 -0.48
CA ALA A 87 1.14 -2.75 -0.86
C ALA A 87 -0.29 -2.24 -0.80
N VAL A 88 -0.39 -0.92 -0.67
CA VAL A 88 -1.65 -0.19 -0.75
C VAL A 88 -1.47 1.06 -1.59
N CYS A 89 -2.40 1.33 -2.49
CA CYS A 89 -2.49 2.60 -3.19
C CYS A 89 -3.94 3.06 -3.29
N ALA A 90 -4.14 4.32 -3.64
CA ALA A 90 -5.47 4.90 -3.81
C ALA A 90 -5.65 5.43 -5.23
N ASP A 91 -6.85 5.29 -5.77
CA ASP A 91 -7.20 5.87 -7.07
C ASP A 91 -7.77 7.30 -6.94
N GLY A 92 -7.94 7.95 -8.10
CA GLY A 92 -8.50 9.31 -8.16
C GLY A 92 -9.96 9.41 -7.71
N LEU A 93 -10.68 8.29 -7.60
CA LEU A 93 -12.06 8.21 -7.11
C LEU A 93 -12.14 7.97 -5.60
N GLY A 94 -10.99 7.79 -4.96
CA GLY A 94 -10.87 7.55 -3.52
C GLY A 94 -11.16 6.10 -3.13
N ARG A 95 -11.07 5.15 -4.07
CA ARG A 95 -11.02 3.71 -3.76
C ARG A 95 -9.62 3.32 -3.38
N VAL A 96 -9.47 2.18 -2.73
CA VAL A 96 -8.21 1.66 -2.22
C VAL A 96 -7.90 0.34 -2.92
N LEU A 97 -6.72 0.23 -3.50
CA LEU A 97 -6.19 -1.00 -4.06
C LEU A 97 -5.24 -1.62 -3.05
N LEU A 98 -5.40 -2.92 -2.81
CA LEU A 98 -4.52 -3.74 -2.00
C LEU A 98 -3.83 -4.75 -2.91
N LEU A 99 -2.51 -4.83 -2.83
CA LEU A 99 -1.74 -5.87 -3.48
C LEU A 99 -1.51 -7.00 -2.49
N GLN A 100 -1.97 -8.19 -2.85
CA GLN A 100 -1.67 -9.45 -2.15
C GLN A 100 -0.58 -10.20 -2.92
N GLU A 101 0.44 -10.69 -2.21
CA GLU A 101 1.53 -11.43 -2.82
C GLU A 101 1.13 -12.87 -3.17
N THR A 102 0.48 -13.55 -2.22
CA THR A 102 0.15 -14.98 -2.37
C THR A 102 -1.30 -15.28 -1.98
N PRO A 103 -2.16 -15.67 -2.93
CA PRO A 103 -1.92 -15.64 -4.38
C PRO A 103 -1.75 -14.19 -4.89
N PRO A 104 -1.05 -13.98 -6.02
CA PRO A 104 -0.84 -12.63 -6.55
C PRO A 104 -2.17 -12.04 -7.04
N ARG A 105 -2.64 -11.03 -6.34
CA ARG A 105 -3.99 -10.47 -6.54
C ARG A 105 -4.06 -9.01 -6.15
N VAL A 106 -4.91 -8.27 -6.81
CA VAL A 106 -5.33 -6.93 -6.40
C VAL A 106 -6.78 -6.95 -5.98
N GLU A 107 -7.07 -6.47 -4.78
CA GLU A 107 -8.44 -6.17 -4.35
C GLU A 107 -8.68 -4.66 -4.40
N LEU A 108 -9.74 -4.27 -5.07
CA LEU A 108 -10.21 -2.89 -5.12
C LEU A 108 -11.36 -2.71 -4.12
N ILE A 109 -11.15 -1.85 -3.15
CA ILE A 109 -12.09 -1.59 -2.07
C ILE A 109 -12.76 -0.22 -2.25
N ASP A 110 -14.08 -0.19 -2.15
CA ASP A 110 -14.82 1.05 -1.88
C ASP A 110 -14.96 1.22 -0.37
N PRO A 111 -14.21 2.16 0.23
CA PRO A 111 -14.23 2.35 1.68
C PRO A 111 -15.55 2.96 2.19
N LYS A 112 -16.40 3.48 1.31
CA LYS A 112 -17.72 4.00 1.69
C LYS A 112 -18.75 2.91 1.75
N ALA A 113 -18.76 2.05 0.72
CA ALA A 113 -19.67 0.93 0.65
C ALA A 113 -19.21 -0.23 1.56
N LEU A 114 -18.00 -0.14 2.14
CA LEU A 114 -17.36 -1.18 2.95
C LEU A 114 -17.39 -2.54 2.24
N LYS A 115 -17.05 -2.54 0.96
CA LYS A 115 -17.05 -3.76 0.13
C LYS A 115 -15.87 -3.80 -0.82
N VAL A 116 -15.49 -5.00 -1.23
CA VAL A 116 -14.62 -5.22 -2.39
C VAL A 116 -15.45 -5.08 -3.65
N VAL A 117 -15.04 -4.19 -4.55
CA VAL A 117 -15.73 -3.93 -5.82
C VAL A 117 -15.11 -4.67 -6.99
N ALA A 118 -13.86 -5.09 -6.85
CA ALA A 118 -13.19 -5.97 -7.80
C ALA A 118 -12.09 -6.76 -7.11
N SER A 119 -11.86 -7.99 -7.57
CA SER A 119 -10.74 -8.84 -7.20
C SER A 119 -10.14 -9.36 -8.49
N ILE A 120 -8.85 -9.08 -8.73
CA ILE A 120 -8.16 -9.32 -10.00
C ILE A 120 -6.91 -10.15 -9.71
N ASP A 121 -6.87 -11.37 -10.21
CA ASP A 121 -5.66 -12.18 -10.15
C ASP A 121 -4.61 -11.62 -11.11
N LEU A 122 -3.38 -11.49 -10.60
CA LEU A 122 -2.27 -10.97 -11.39
C LEU A 122 -1.52 -12.13 -12.06
N ALA A 123 -1.34 -12.03 -13.36
CA ALA A 123 -0.55 -12.95 -14.15
C ALA A 123 0.41 -12.15 -15.03
N VAL A 124 1.61 -12.69 -15.24
CA VAL A 124 2.55 -12.14 -16.21
C VAL A 124 2.47 -13.01 -17.47
N GLU A 125 2.09 -12.38 -18.56
CA GLU A 125 2.03 -13.04 -19.87
C GLU A 125 3.44 -13.22 -20.46
N GLY A 126 3.63 -14.31 -21.22
CA GLY A 126 4.87 -14.57 -21.92
C GLY A 126 5.66 -15.77 -21.38
N ARG A 127 6.86 -15.99 -21.96
CA ARG A 127 7.74 -17.13 -21.63
C ARG A 127 9.11 -16.71 -21.10
N GLY A 128 9.33 -15.44 -20.86
CA GLY A 128 10.62 -14.94 -20.39
C GLY A 128 10.88 -15.18 -18.90
N GLU A 129 12.05 -14.79 -18.44
CA GLU A 129 12.49 -14.90 -17.05
C GLU A 129 11.49 -14.28 -16.05
N ILE A 130 10.88 -13.16 -16.41
CA ILE A 130 9.91 -12.46 -15.55
C ILE A 130 8.67 -13.34 -15.32
N ALA A 131 8.12 -13.94 -16.38
CA ALA A 131 6.95 -14.80 -16.27
C ALA A 131 7.26 -16.07 -15.46
N GLN A 132 8.44 -16.65 -15.65
CA GLN A 132 8.91 -17.79 -14.85
C GLN A 132 9.06 -17.44 -13.38
N ALA A 133 9.76 -16.32 -13.08
CA ALA A 133 9.98 -15.85 -11.72
C ALA A 133 8.67 -15.43 -11.02
N TRP A 134 7.69 -14.92 -11.77
CA TRP A 134 6.37 -14.59 -11.24
C TRP A 134 5.57 -15.85 -10.90
N SER A 135 5.72 -16.91 -11.68
CA SER A 135 5.03 -18.19 -11.49
C SER A 135 5.63 -19.04 -10.38
N ASP A 136 6.86 -18.75 -9.94
CA ASP A 136 7.51 -19.50 -8.86
C ASP A 136 6.76 -19.30 -7.54
N PRO A 137 6.18 -20.36 -6.94
CA PRO A 137 5.44 -20.25 -5.68
C PRO A 137 6.33 -19.88 -4.48
N LYS A 138 7.65 -20.03 -4.60
CA LYS A 138 8.65 -19.63 -3.58
C LYS A 138 9.22 -18.23 -3.82
N GLY A 139 8.87 -17.61 -4.93
CA GLY A 139 9.31 -16.26 -5.29
C GLY A 139 8.44 -15.19 -4.65
N SER A 140 9.03 -14.14 -4.11
CA SER A 140 8.31 -12.92 -3.80
C SER A 140 7.76 -12.30 -5.08
N ARG A 141 6.47 -12.00 -5.15
CA ARG A 141 5.81 -11.59 -6.38
C ARG A 141 5.59 -10.09 -6.45
N GLY A 142 5.02 -9.49 -5.42
CA GLY A 142 4.74 -8.06 -5.44
C GLY A 142 4.94 -7.45 -4.06
N GLU A 143 5.90 -6.52 -3.94
CA GLU A 143 6.29 -5.86 -2.70
C GLU A 143 5.85 -4.39 -2.66
N GLY A 144 5.52 -3.85 -3.81
CA GLY A 144 5.07 -2.48 -3.92
C GLY A 144 4.16 -2.28 -5.11
N ALA A 145 3.27 -1.32 -5.02
CA ALA A 145 2.38 -0.98 -6.12
C ALA A 145 2.12 0.53 -6.21
N VAL A 146 2.04 1.02 -7.42
CA VAL A 146 1.65 2.41 -7.73
C VAL A 146 0.62 2.40 -8.85
N LEU A 147 -0.50 3.06 -8.62
CA LEU A 147 -1.49 3.29 -9.66
C LEU A 147 -1.11 4.55 -10.44
N LEU A 148 -0.88 4.37 -11.73
CA LEU A 148 -0.52 5.45 -12.65
C LEU A 148 -1.78 6.10 -13.25
N PRO A 149 -1.66 7.34 -13.77
CA PRO A 149 -2.70 7.94 -14.59
C PRO A 149 -3.06 7.02 -15.77
N GLY A 150 -4.34 6.92 -16.09
CA GLY A 150 -4.82 6.01 -17.13
C GLY A 150 -5.19 4.61 -16.64
N GLY A 151 -5.04 4.32 -15.34
CA GLY A 151 -5.47 3.07 -14.73
C GLY A 151 -4.45 1.93 -14.80
N HIS A 152 -3.23 2.21 -15.21
CA HIS A 152 -2.13 1.23 -15.19
C HIS A 152 -1.62 1.02 -13.77
N LEU A 153 -1.44 -0.24 -13.37
CA LEU A 153 -0.82 -0.60 -12.11
C LEU A 153 0.63 -1.01 -12.35
N LEU A 154 1.55 -0.31 -11.70
CA LEU A 154 2.96 -0.66 -11.67
C LEU A 154 3.23 -1.47 -10.40
N VAL A 155 3.76 -2.68 -10.53
CA VAL A 155 4.06 -3.58 -9.42
C VAL A 155 5.56 -3.80 -9.34
N ALA A 156 6.14 -3.58 -8.16
CA ALA A 156 7.54 -3.86 -7.89
C ALA A 156 7.71 -5.30 -7.37
N LYS A 157 8.69 -6.02 -7.91
CA LYS A 157 9.08 -7.36 -7.47
C LYS A 157 10.38 -7.30 -6.67
N GLU A 158 10.41 -7.90 -5.48
CA GLU A 158 11.58 -7.87 -4.60
C GLU A 158 12.73 -8.76 -5.09
N LYS A 159 12.44 -10.01 -5.38
CA LYS A 159 13.47 -11.01 -5.71
C LYS A 159 13.73 -11.10 -7.22
N LYS A 160 14.84 -11.73 -7.56
CA LYS A 160 15.33 -11.84 -8.94
C LYS A 160 14.28 -12.39 -9.93
N PRO A 161 14.19 -11.84 -11.14
CA PRO A 161 14.75 -10.55 -11.45
C PRO A 161 13.95 -9.44 -10.74
N ALA A 162 14.65 -8.49 -10.11
CA ALA A 162 13.99 -7.30 -9.56
C ALA A 162 13.51 -6.43 -10.72
N THR A 163 12.22 -6.26 -10.85
CA THR A 163 11.58 -5.55 -11.99
C THR A 163 10.43 -4.69 -11.53
N LEU A 164 10.15 -3.69 -12.33
CA LEU A 164 8.90 -2.94 -12.31
C LEU A 164 8.06 -3.38 -13.49
N ASN A 165 6.85 -3.84 -13.25
CA ASN A 165 5.90 -4.29 -14.25
C ASN A 165 4.63 -3.43 -14.25
#